data_c77e933bc5e6a17a53130fb7f732c32c
#
_entry.id   c77e933bc5e6a17a53130fb7f732c32c
#
_cell.length_a   1.000
_cell.length_b   1.000
_cell.length_c   1.000
_cell.angle_alpha   90.00
_cell.angle_beta   90.00
_cell.angle_gamma   90.00
#
_symmetry.space_group_name_H-M   'P 1'
#
loop_
_entity.id
_entity.type
_entity.pdbx_description
1 polymer ?
#
loop_
_entity_poly.entity_id
_entity_poly.type
_entity_poly.pdbx_seq_one_letter_code
_entity_poly.pdbx_strand_id
1 'polypeptide(L)'
;MADVRIVWNDNYLEGDFAFDPDAQDLASDEGLETAVIISLFTDRRANVDDPLPDSRSVDRRGWWGDLASPLVEGDRIGSRLWLLERQSTLGNVPARAKQYVEEALGWMIEDKIATKIEVEVERMGTIGTDILALKIQIYKPDGSVLPLAYELQWQAQALRP
;
A
#
# COMPACT_ATOMS: atom_id res chain seq x y z
N MET A 1 -9.85 4.48 21.24
CA MET A 1 -9.62 5.85 20.70
C MET A 1 -9.97 5.74 19.23
N ALA A 2 -10.99 6.43 18.78
CA ALA A 2 -11.33 6.45 17.35
C ALA A 2 -10.30 7.33 16.64
N ASP A 3 -9.76 6.87 15.54
CA ASP A 3 -8.84 7.61 14.70
C ASP A 3 -9.59 8.30 13.55
N VAL A 4 -8.98 9.25 12.90
CA VAL A 4 -9.59 9.93 11.74
C VAL A 4 -9.58 8.96 10.56
N ARG A 5 -10.74 8.82 9.90
CA ARG A 5 -10.89 7.93 8.75
C ARG A 5 -10.28 8.55 7.50
N ILE A 6 -9.39 7.80 6.85
CA ILE A 6 -8.89 8.09 5.51
C ILE A 6 -9.61 7.18 4.50
N VAL A 7 -10.01 7.75 3.37
CA VAL A 7 -10.57 7.02 2.22
C VAL A 7 -9.58 7.12 1.07
N TRP A 8 -9.30 5.99 0.45
CA TRP A 8 -8.46 5.96 -0.74
C TRP A 8 -9.28 6.24 -2.01
N ASN A 9 -8.75 7.08 -2.89
CA ASN A 9 -9.36 7.40 -4.17
C ASN A 9 -8.51 6.80 -5.31
N ASP A 10 -9.01 5.73 -5.92
CA ASP A 10 -8.30 5.02 -6.99
C ASP A 10 -8.11 5.85 -8.27
N ASN A 11 -8.93 6.89 -8.49
CA ASN A 11 -8.82 7.73 -9.69
C ASN A 11 -7.68 8.76 -9.58
N TYR A 12 -7.45 9.27 -8.38
CA TYR A 12 -6.42 10.29 -8.12
C TYR A 12 -5.18 9.72 -7.44
N LEU A 13 -5.22 8.44 -7.01
CA LEU A 13 -4.15 7.76 -6.27
C LEU A 13 -3.73 8.56 -5.02
N GLU A 14 -4.71 9.04 -4.29
CA GLU A 14 -4.52 9.81 -3.07
C GLU A 14 -5.47 9.40 -1.96
N GLY A 15 -5.03 9.56 -0.72
CA GLY A 15 -5.87 9.40 0.46
C GLY A 15 -6.40 10.76 0.93
N ASP A 16 -7.68 10.84 1.23
CA ASP A 16 -8.31 12.05 1.75
C ASP A 16 -9.10 11.75 3.01
N PHE A 17 -9.32 12.75 3.83
CA PHE A 17 -10.11 12.60 5.04
C PHE A 17 -11.59 12.44 4.72
N ALA A 18 -12.22 11.44 5.32
CA ALA A 18 -13.66 11.28 5.22
C ALA A 18 -14.38 12.30 6.11
N PHE A 19 -15.42 12.92 5.56
CA PHE A 19 -16.29 13.84 6.30
C PHE A 19 -17.60 13.15 6.64
N ASP A 20 -18.03 13.29 7.90
CA ASP A 20 -19.34 12.86 8.36
C ASP A 20 -20.32 14.05 8.31
N PRO A 21 -21.24 14.10 7.35
CA PRO A 21 -22.16 15.22 7.20
C PRO A 21 -23.19 15.31 8.35
N ASP A 22 -23.50 14.21 9.02
CA ASP A 22 -24.45 14.19 10.12
C ASP A 22 -23.82 14.72 11.40
N ALA A 23 -22.58 14.39 11.66
CA ALA A 23 -21.80 14.91 12.78
C ALA A 23 -21.24 16.31 12.50
N GLN A 24 -21.17 16.76 11.25
CA GLN A 24 -20.49 17.97 10.78
C GLN A 24 -19.01 18.01 11.20
N ASP A 25 -18.35 16.85 11.17
CA ASP A 25 -16.98 16.64 11.62
C ASP A 25 -16.29 15.61 10.72
N LEU A 26 -15.02 15.33 11.00
CA LEU A 26 -14.30 14.25 10.33
C LEU A 26 -14.85 12.88 10.77
N ALA A 27 -15.04 11.99 9.81
CA ALA A 27 -15.45 10.62 10.11
C ALA A 27 -14.36 9.90 10.91
N SER A 28 -14.77 9.10 11.89
CA SER A 28 -13.84 8.27 12.65
C SER A 28 -13.66 6.89 12.01
N ASP A 29 -12.44 6.36 12.08
CA ASP A 29 -12.12 4.98 11.72
C ASP A 29 -12.26 4.08 12.95
N GLU A 30 -13.26 3.21 12.96
CA GLU A 30 -13.43 2.18 14.00
C GLU A 30 -12.72 0.87 13.63
N GLY A 31 -12.09 0.84 12.46
CA GLY A 31 -11.42 -0.34 11.93
C GLY A 31 -9.93 -0.15 11.68
N LEU A 32 -9.39 -1.01 10.82
CA LEU A 32 -7.98 -1.01 10.41
C LEU A 32 -7.76 -0.40 9.01
N GLU A 33 -8.82 0.16 8.42
CA GLU A 33 -8.79 0.60 7.01
C GLU A 33 -7.76 1.70 6.79
N THR A 34 -7.77 2.73 7.65
CA THR A 34 -6.79 3.82 7.62
C THR A 34 -5.35 3.30 7.80
N ALA A 35 -5.14 2.40 8.75
CA ALA A 35 -3.81 1.80 8.98
C ALA A 35 -3.31 1.00 7.77
N VAL A 36 -4.21 0.28 7.09
CA VAL A 36 -3.89 -0.42 5.84
C VAL A 36 -3.53 0.56 4.73
N ILE A 37 -4.31 1.62 4.53
CA ILE A 37 -4.03 2.65 3.53
C ILE A 37 -2.65 3.27 3.76
N ILE A 38 -2.34 3.67 4.99
CA ILE A 38 -1.03 4.24 5.34
C ILE A 38 0.09 3.22 5.08
N SER A 39 -0.11 1.96 5.47
CA SER A 39 0.88 0.90 5.26
C SER A 39 1.13 0.59 3.77
N LEU A 40 0.12 0.69 2.91
CA LEU A 40 0.24 0.36 1.49
C LEU A 40 0.74 1.53 0.65
N PHE A 41 0.25 2.75 0.91
CA PHE A 41 0.41 3.89 0.02
C PHE A 41 1.39 4.95 0.52
N THR A 42 2.05 4.73 1.65
CA THR A 42 3.24 5.47 2.02
C THR A 42 4.47 4.81 1.37
N ASP A 43 5.38 5.60 0.82
CA ASP A 43 6.59 5.10 0.18
C ASP A 43 7.60 4.61 1.21
N ARG A 44 7.76 3.29 1.34
CA ARG A 44 8.84 2.69 2.14
C ARG A 44 10.17 2.82 1.42
N ARG A 45 11.24 3.08 2.16
CA ARG A 45 12.59 3.16 1.60
C ARG A 45 12.99 1.86 0.91
N ALA A 46 13.44 1.96 -0.34
CA ALA A 46 13.95 0.82 -1.10
C ALA A 46 15.22 0.25 -0.47
N ASN A 47 15.38 -1.07 -0.54
CA ASN A 47 16.60 -1.74 -0.15
C ASN A 47 17.75 -1.39 -1.11
N VAL A 48 18.99 -1.61 -0.67
CA VAL A 48 20.18 -1.30 -1.49
C VAL A 48 20.16 -2.05 -2.83
N ASP A 49 19.64 -3.27 -2.83
CA ASP A 49 19.59 -4.15 -4.00
C ASP A 49 18.33 -3.99 -4.85
N ASP A 50 17.36 -3.19 -4.41
CA ASP A 50 16.15 -2.96 -5.17
C ASP A 50 16.44 -2.12 -6.42
N PRO A 51 16.01 -2.57 -7.62
CA PRO A 51 16.09 -1.77 -8.83
C PRO A 51 15.10 -0.60 -8.73
N LEU A 52 15.60 0.62 -8.89
CA LEU A 52 14.76 1.81 -8.88
C LEU A 52 13.99 1.96 -10.19
N PRO A 53 12.78 2.56 -10.18
CA PRO A 53 11.99 2.79 -11.38
C PRO A 53 12.71 3.67 -12.43
N ASP A 54 13.51 4.64 -11.99
CA ASP A 54 14.45 5.37 -12.84
C ASP A 54 15.88 4.95 -12.48
N SER A 55 16.55 4.27 -13.43
CA SER A 55 17.93 3.81 -13.25
C SER A 55 18.97 4.94 -13.07
N ARG A 56 18.60 6.18 -13.37
CA ARG A 56 19.43 7.38 -13.18
C ARG A 56 19.19 8.03 -11.80
N SER A 57 18.13 7.63 -11.10
CA SER A 57 17.82 8.15 -9.77
C SER A 57 18.69 7.45 -8.72
N VAL A 58 19.07 8.20 -7.72
CA VAL A 58 19.68 7.68 -6.48
C VAL A 58 18.72 7.78 -5.30
N ASP A 59 17.54 8.38 -5.53
CA ASP A 59 16.52 8.56 -4.50
C ASP A 59 15.80 7.23 -4.24
N ARG A 60 15.97 6.73 -3.03
CA ARG A 60 15.36 5.49 -2.55
C ARG A 60 14.06 5.73 -1.80
N ARG A 61 13.53 6.96 -1.85
CA ARG A 61 12.35 7.40 -1.12
C ARG A 61 12.42 7.03 0.39
N GLY A 62 11.31 6.86 1.02
CA GLY A 62 11.16 6.52 2.44
C GLY A 62 10.54 7.66 3.22
N TRP A 63 9.80 7.30 4.24
CA TRP A 63 9.21 8.28 5.13
C TRP A 63 10.30 8.91 6.03
N TRP A 64 10.30 10.22 6.15
CA TRP A 64 11.32 10.94 6.92
C TRP A 64 11.33 10.56 8.41
N GLY A 65 10.17 10.14 8.96
CA GLY A 65 10.05 9.73 10.35
C GLY A 65 10.81 8.44 10.69
N ASP A 66 11.06 7.57 9.70
CA ASP A 66 11.87 6.36 9.89
C ASP A 66 13.34 6.67 10.27
N LEU A 67 13.77 7.92 10.04
CA LEU A 67 15.12 8.39 10.40
C LEU A 67 15.18 8.96 11.83
N ALA A 68 14.03 9.20 12.46
CA ALA A 68 13.91 9.87 13.74
C ALA A 68 13.81 8.91 14.94
N SER A 69 14.61 7.87 14.97
CA SER A 69 14.67 6.88 16.07
C SER A 69 13.31 6.20 16.30
N PRO A 70 12.95 5.23 15.46
CA PRO A 70 11.74 4.44 15.68
C PRO A 70 11.78 3.77 17.05
N LEU A 71 10.61 3.61 17.69
CA LEU A 71 10.48 2.95 18.99
C LEU A 71 10.98 1.49 18.95
N VAL A 72 10.87 0.87 17.77
CA VAL A 72 11.38 -0.48 17.48
C VAL A 72 12.45 -0.35 16.38
N GLU A 73 13.64 -0.88 16.63
CA GLU A 73 14.74 -0.85 15.67
C GLU A 73 14.34 -1.60 14.39
N GLY A 74 14.49 -0.95 13.25
CA GLY A 74 14.16 -1.52 11.94
C GLY A 74 12.69 -1.39 11.54
N ASP A 75 11.83 -0.84 12.40
CA ASP A 75 10.46 -0.52 12.04
C ASP A 75 10.43 0.57 10.96
N ARG A 76 9.65 0.34 9.91
CA ARG A 76 9.54 1.24 8.76
C ARG A 76 8.12 1.25 8.24
N ILE A 77 7.56 2.43 8.13
CA ILE A 77 6.23 2.63 7.59
C ILE A 77 6.20 2.48 6.06
N GLY A 78 5.07 2.02 5.54
CA GLY A 78 4.79 2.04 4.11
C GLY A 78 5.13 0.76 3.38
N SER A 79 5.00 0.81 2.06
CA SER A 79 5.25 -0.31 1.14
C SER A 79 6.25 0.05 0.05
N ARG A 80 6.79 -0.99 -0.62
CA ARG A 80 7.65 -0.82 -1.80
C ARG A 80 6.87 -0.89 -3.11
N LEU A 81 5.55 -0.73 -3.08
CA LEU A 81 4.70 -0.75 -4.28
C LEU A 81 5.12 0.29 -5.32
N TRP A 82 5.62 1.45 -4.90
CA TRP A 82 6.14 2.49 -5.77
C TRP A 82 7.28 2.04 -6.69
N LEU A 83 8.02 0.99 -6.31
CA LEU A 83 9.06 0.40 -7.17
C LEU A 83 8.49 -0.22 -8.46
N LEU A 84 7.18 -0.46 -8.49
CA LEU A 84 6.51 -1.05 -9.65
C LEU A 84 6.10 -0.01 -10.69
N GLU A 85 6.12 1.31 -10.38
CA GLU A 85 5.57 2.39 -11.21
C GLU A 85 6.08 2.42 -12.66
N ARG A 86 7.31 1.97 -12.93
CA ARG A 86 7.93 2.03 -14.26
C ARG A 86 8.42 0.67 -14.77
N GLN A 87 8.04 -0.40 -14.12
CA GLN A 87 8.49 -1.71 -14.57
C GLN A 87 7.70 -2.13 -15.81
N SER A 88 8.45 -2.45 -16.88
CA SER A 88 7.84 -2.98 -18.09
C SER A 88 7.07 -4.26 -17.79
N THR A 89 6.00 -4.47 -18.53
CA THR A 89 4.98 -5.52 -18.46
C THR A 89 5.48 -6.97 -18.46
N LEU A 90 6.77 -7.17 -18.55
CA LEU A 90 7.35 -8.50 -18.75
C LEU A 90 7.66 -9.16 -17.40
N GLY A 91 6.72 -9.93 -16.95
CA GLY A 91 6.97 -11.02 -16.01
C GLY A 91 6.44 -10.74 -14.64
N ASN A 92 6.61 -10.62 -13.63
CA ASN A 92 6.38 -10.91 -12.25
C ASN A 92 5.77 -9.76 -11.40
N VAL A 93 5.18 -8.73 -12.05
CA VAL A 93 4.65 -7.57 -11.34
C VAL A 93 3.55 -7.93 -10.33
N PRO A 94 2.54 -8.77 -10.66
CA PRO A 94 1.55 -9.16 -9.67
C PRO A 94 2.14 -9.91 -8.48
N ALA A 95 3.09 -10.81 -8.71
CA ALA A 95 3.74 -11.56 -7.63
C ALA A 95 4.60 -10.65 -6.73
N ARG A 96 5.30 -9.67 -7.32
CA ARG A 96 6.07 -8.66 -6.55
C ARG A 96 5.14 -7.72 -5.79
N ALA A 97 4.04 -7.29 -6.40
CA ALA A 97 3.03 -6.48 -5.73
C ALA A 97 2.47 -7.22 -4.51
N LYS A 98 2.10 -8.50 -4.68
CA LYS A 98 1.66 -9.35 -3.57
C LYS A 98 2.71 -9.40 -2.45
N GLN A 99 3.96 -9.65 -2.76
CA GLN A 99 5.05 -9.69 -1.77
C GLN A 99 5.19 -8.35 -1.02
N TYR A 100 5.11 -7.23 -1.73
CA TYR A 100 5.23 -5.91 -1.11
C TYR A 100 4.02 -5.57 -0.21
N VAL A 101 2.82 -6.00 -0.58
CA VAL A 101 1.62 -5.87 0.26
C VAL A 101 1.75 -6.74 1.52
N GLU A 102 2.13 -8.02 1.38
CA GLU A 102 2.34 -8.92 2.51
C GLU A 102 3.42 -8.40 3.47
N GLU A 103 4.52 -7.85 2.94
CA GLU A 103 5.57 -7.22 3.76
C GLU A 103 5.04 -5.98 4.51
N ALA A 104 4.29 -5.11 3.84
CA ALA A 104 3.78 -3.88 4.43
C ALA A 104 2.75 -4.12 5.53
N LEU A 105 2.02 -5.23 5.47
CA LEU A 105 0.99 -5.60 6.45
C LEU A 105 1.46 -6.62 7.49
N GLY A 106 2.72 -7.08 7.41
CA GLY A 106 3.28 -8.11 8.29
C GLY A 106 3.20 -7.75 9.77
N TRP A 107 3.35 -6.48 10.11
CA TRP A 107 3.26 -5.97 11.47
C TRP A 107 1.92 -6.30 12.16
N MET A 108 0.82 -6.39 11.39
CA MET A 108 -0.49 -6.76 11.96
C MET A 108 -0.50 -8.18 12.51
N ILE A 109 0.29 -9.08 11.93
CA ILE A 109 0.45 -10.46 12.44
C ILE A 109 1.35 -10.45 13.67
N GLU A 110 2.47 -9.71 13.62
CA GLU A 110 3.44 -9.60 14.73
C GLU A 110 2.79 -9.02 15.99
N ASP A 111 1.97 -7.97 15.83
CA ASP A 111 1.23 -7.30 16.90
C ASP A 111 -0.07 -8.03 17.29
N LYS A 112 -0.37 -9.18 16.65
CA LYS A 112 -1.57 -10.00 16.93
C LYS A 112 -2.90 -9.27 16.66
N ILE A 113 -2.88 -8.27 15.80
CA ILE A 113 -4.07 -7.55 15.32
C ILE A 113 -4.81 -8.41 14.29
N ALA A 114 -4.04 -9.16 13.48
CA ALA A 114 -4.57 -10.15 12.56
C ALA A 114 -4.00 -11.54 12.86
N THR A 115 -4.80 -12.56 12.61
CA THR A 115 -4.36 -13.97 12.68
C THR A 115 -3.84 -14.46 11.35
N LYS A 116 -4.35 -13.87 10.25
CA LYS A 116 -3.99 -14.22 8.88
C LYS A 116 -4.31 -13.04 7.97
N ILE A 117 -3.50 -12.87 6.93
CA ILE A 117 -3.75 -11.92 5.84
C ILE A 117 -3.65 -12.69 4.52
N GLU A 118 -4.68 -12.60 3.69
CA GLU A 118 -4.69 -13.14 2.34
C GLU A 118 -4.65 -12.00 1.33
N VAL A 119 -3.74 -12.10 0.37
CA VAL A 119 -3.54 -11.09 -0.68
C VAL A 119 -3.66 -11.75 -2.03
N GLU A 120 -4.58 -11.23 -2.84
CA GLU A 120 -4.72 -11.58 -4.25
C GLU A 120 -4.41 -10.33 -5.08
N VAL A 121 -3.61 -10.49 -6.12
CA VAL A 121 -3.25 -9.41 -7.03
C VAL A 121 -3.54 -9.86 -8.46
N GLU A 122 -4.43 -9.14 -9.12
CA GLU A 122 -4.79 -9.38 -10.51
C GLU A 122 -4.37 -8.18 -11.35
N ARG A 123 -3.83 -8.47 -12.54
CA ARG A 123 -3.60 -7.44 -13.54
C ARG A 123 -4.83 -7.29 -14.40
N MET A 124 -5.37 -6.08 -14.47
CA MET A 124 -6.48 -5.70 -15.32
C MET A 124 -6.03 -4.63 -16.31
N GLY A 125 -6.79 -4.46 -17.38
CA GLY A 125 -6.53 -3.43 -18.38
C GLY A 125 -5.83 -3.94 -19.65
N THR A 126 -5.55 -2.99 -20.55
CA THR A 126 -4.89 -3.21 -21.84
C THR A 126 -3.51 -2.54 -21.83
N ILE A 127 -2.68 -2.87 -22.82
CA ILE A 127 -1.35 -2.26 -22.98
C ILE A 127 -1.47 -0.73 -22.95
N GLY A 128 -0.84 -0.09 -21.95
CA GLY A 128 -0.87 1.36 -21.74
C GLY A 128 -1.86 1.87 -20.68
N THR A 129 -2.77 1.01 -20.21
CA THR A 129 -3.68 1.29 -19.09
C THR A 129 -3.70 0.09 -18.14
N ASP A 130 -2.52 -0.32 -17.70
CA ASP A 130 -2.41 -1.46 -16.78
C ASP A 130 -2.85 -1.05 -15.37
N ILE A 131 -3.80 -1.79 -14.82
CA ILE A 131 -4.30 -1.65 -13.46
C ILE A 131 -3.93 -2.90 -12.68
N LEU A 132 -3.41 -2.72 -11.48
CA LEU A 132 -3.27 -3.80 -10.50
C LEU A 132 -4.44 -3.72 -9.53
N ALA A 133 -5.31 -4.71 -9.56
CA ALA A 133 -6.35 -4.87 -8.56
C ALA A 133 -5.79 -5.66 -7.38
N LEU A 134 -5.83 -5.07 -6.20
CA LEU A 134 -5.45 -5.67 -4.94
C LEU A 134 -6.71 -6.08 -4.19
N LYS A 135 -6.83 -7.35 -3.82
CA LYS A 135 -7.85 -7.85 -2.91
C LYS A 135 -7.16 -8.37 -1.65
N ILE A 136 -7.54 -7.84 -0.51
CA ILE A 136 -6.92 -8.14 0.78
C ILE A 136 -8.00 -8.60 1.73
N GLN A 137 -7.78 -9.73 2.42
CA GLN A 137 -8.65 -10.21 3.47
C GLN A 137 -7.87 -10.32 4.76
N ILE A 138 -8.27 -9.55 5.77
CA ILE A 138 -7.63 -9.53 7.09
C ILE A 138 -8.53 -10.28 8.06
N TYR A 139 -8.04 -11.41 8.55
CA TYR A 139 -8.72 -12.26 9.54
C TYR A 139 -8.32 -11.80 10.94
N LYS A 140 -9.29 -11.33 11.71
CA LYS A 140 -9.06 -10.84 13.08
C LYS A 140 -9.14 -11.97 14.11
N PRO A 141 -8.56 -11.79 15.31
CA PRO A 141 -8.62 -12.79 16.39
C PRO A 141 -10.03 -13.12 16.88
N ASP A 142 -10.97 -12.21 16.71
CA ASP A 142 -12.39 -12.40 17.05
C ASP A 142 -13.18 -13.23 16.02
N GLY A 143 -12.51 -13.66 14.95
CA GLY A 143 -13.10 -14.43 13.85
C GLY A 143 -13.75 -13.56 12.76
N SER A 144 -13.80 -12.25 12.91
CA SER A 144 -14.28 -11.35 11.85
C SER A 144 -13.26 -11.23 10.73
N VAL A 145 -13.75 -10.91 9.52
CA VAL A 145 -12.90 -10.70 8.34
C VAL A 145 -13.15 -9.30 7.81
N LEU A 146 -12.08 -8.55 7.59
CA LEU A 146 -12.11 -7.24 6.94
C LEU A 146 -11.69 -7.41 5.48
N PRO A 147 -12.61 -7.37 4.51
CA PRO A 147 -12.29 -7.39 3.11
C PRO A 147 -11.99 -5.97 2.61
N LEU A 148 -10.88 -5.80 1.90
CA LEU A 148 -10.45 -4.55 1.30
C LEU A 148 -10.10 -4.77 -0.17
N ALA A 149 -10.40 -3.78 -1.02
CA ALA A 149 -10.07 -3.80 -2.43
C ALA A 149 -9.55 -2.44 -2.87
N TYR A 150 -8.44 -2.43 -3.61
CA TYR A 150 -7.82 -1.22 -4.14
C TYR A 150 -7.40 -1.44 -5.60
N GLU A 151 -7.47 -0.38 -6.39
CA GLU A 151 -6.97 -0.36 -7.77
C GLU A 151 -5.78 0.58 -7.87
N LEU A 152 -4.66 0.05 -8.33
CA LEU A 152 -3.46 0.82 -8.60
C LEU A 152 -3.34 1.01 -10.11
N GLN A 153 -3.52 2.24 -10.58
CA GLN A 153 -3.23 2.57 -11.97
C GLN A 153 -1.71 2.56 -12.17
N TRP A 154 -1.27 1.66 -13.02
CA TRP A 154 0.13 1.54 -13.37
C TRP A 154 0.35 2.07 -14.79
N GLN A 155 1.05 3.19 -14.90
CA GLN A 155 1.49 3.69 -16.18
C GLN A 155 2.77 2.95 -16.60
N ALA A 156 2.61 1.87 -17.34
CA ALA A 156 3.72 1.35 -18.13
C ALA A 156 4.15 2.49 -19.07
N GLN A 157 5.28 3.13 -18.78
CA GLN A 157 5.83 4.08 -19.75
C GLN A 157 6.17 3.31 -21.01
N ALA A 158 5.34 3.48 -22.04
CA ALA A 158 5.72 3.12 -23.38
C ALA A 158 7.10 3.75 -23.64
N LEU A 159 8.07 2.92 -23.98
CA LEU A 159 9.38 3.37 -24.46
C LEU A 159 9.12 4.43 -25.52
N ARG A 160 9.39 5.69 -25.19
CA ARG A 160 9.48 6.73 -26.22
C ARG A 160 10.70 6.37 -27.07
N PRO A 161 10.50 6.27 -28.41
CA PRO A 161 11.60 6.01 -29.32
C PRO A 161 12.66 7.12 -29.28
#